data_52af2587b937599269d384131251bb48
#
_entry.id   52af2587b937599269d384131251bb48
#
_cell.length_a   1.000
_cell.length_b   1.000
_cell.length_c   1.000
_cell.angle_alpha   90.00
_cell.angle_beta   90.00
_cell.angle_gamma   90.00
#
_symmetry.space_group_name_H-M   'P 1'
#
loop_
_entity.id
_entity.type
_entity.pdbx_description
1 polymer ?
#
loop_
_entity_poly.entity_id
_entity_poly.type
_entity_poly.pdbx_seq_one_letter_code
_entity_poly.pdbx_strand_id
1 'polypeptide(L)'
;MKPNGFPKEEKLKNKTDISLLFEQGKRFSYKELAIISLQKEDLPARKVGVSVSKKLFKKAVDRNRVKRLLRETYRLNKPLFIKTFGENSLNMIFYRSAKLPKNMAEIESLFLKLCEEKTSLP
;
A
#
# COMPACT_ATOMS: atom_id res chain seq x y z
N MET A 1 11.36 -19.75 8.59
CA MET A 1 10.40 -18.66 8.40
C MET A 1 11.07 -17.32 8.59
N LYS A 2 10.85 -16.40 7.71
CA LYS A 2 11.47 -15.08 7.81
C LYS A 2 10.66 -14.21 8.78
N PRO A 3 11.24 -13.76 9.89
CA PRO A 3 10.51 -12.97 10.88
C PRO A 3 10.00 -11.63 10.33
N ASN A 4 10.62 -11.14 9.27
CA ASN A 4 10.26 -9.86 8.65
C ASN A 4 9.47 -10.03 7.35
N GLY A 5 8.90 -11.22 7.13
CA GLY A 5 8.10 -11.47 5.94
C GLY A 5 6.77 -10.73 5.97
N PHE A 6 6.10 -10.71 4.83
CA PHE A 6 4.75 -10.16 4.72
C PHE A 6 3.78 -11.27 5.11
N PRO A 7 3.14 -11.20 6.28
CA PRO A 7 2.27 -12.28 6.77
C PRO A 7 1.10 -12.54 5.84
N LYS A 8 0.75 -13.80 5.71
CA LYS A 8 -0.35 -14.23 4.85
C LYS A 8 -1.67 -13.58 5.27
N GLU A 9 -1.88 -13.41 6.57
CA GLU A 9 -3.10 -12.82 7.12
C GLU A 9 -3.24 -11.34 6.74
N GLU A 10 -2.14 -10.68 6.41
CA GLU A 10 -2.16 -9.26 6.04
C GLU A 10 -2.26 -9.04 4.53
N LYS A 11 -2.21 -10.10 3.73
CA LYS A 11 -2.31 -9.95 2.28
C LYS A 11 -3.75 -9.77 1.84
N LEU A 12 -4.01 -8.73 1.08
CA LEU A 12 -5.33 -8.47 0.51
C LEU A 12 -5.49 -9.33 -0.75
N LYS A 13 -6.28 -10.39 -0.66
CA LYS A 13 -6.48 -11.34 -1.76
C LYS A 13 -7.93 -11.54 -2.14
N ASN A 14 -8.83 -11.34 -1.21
CA ASN A 14 -10.25 -11.60 -1.41
C ASN A 14 -10.85 -10.62 -2.40
N LYS A 15 -11.45 -11.12 -3.47
CA LYS A 15 -12.04 -10.28 -4.52
C LYS A 15 -13.16 -9.40 -4.01
N THR A 16 -13.96 -9.91 -3.08
CA THR A 16 -15.04 -9.15 -2.47
C THR A 16 -14.50 -7.97 -1.67
N ASP A 17 -13.44 -8.21 -0.89
CA ASP A 17 -12.81 -7.14 -0.12
C ASP A 17 -12.18 -6.09 -1.03
N ILE A 18 -11.54 -6.52 -2.12
CA ILE A 18 -10.92 -5.59 -3.07
C ILE A 18 -12.01 -4.74 -3.73
N SER A 19 -13.11 -5.34 -4.16
CA SER A 19 -14.22 -4.60 -4.76
C SER A 19 -14.82 -3.59 -3.78
N LEU A 20 -15.01 -4.01 -2.53
CA LEU A 20 -15.53 -3.15 -1.49
C LEU A 20 -14.61 -1.96 -1.24
N LEU A 21 -13.31 -2.23 -1.19
CA LEU A 21 -12.31 -1.20 -0.99
C LEU A 21 -12.35 -0.14 -2.09
N PHE A 22 -12.39 -0.57 -3.36
CA PHE A 22 -12.45 0.37 -4.48
C PHE A 22 -13.77 1.14 -4.53
N GLU A 23 -14.85 0.53 -4.08
CA GLU A 23 -16.18 1.15 -4.07
C GLU A 23 -16.34 2.15 -2.93
N GLN A 24 -15.90 1.83 -1.73
CA GLN A 24 -16.16 2.62 -0.52
C GLN A 24 -14.94 3.23 0.13
N GLY A 25 -13.75 2.85 -0.28
CA GLY A 25 -12.53 3.36 0.32
C GLY A 25 -12.23 4.81 -0.01
N LYS A 26 -11.45 5.44 0.84
CA LYS A 26 -10.97 6.80 0.62
C LYS A 26 -9.57 6.77 0.03
N ARG A 27 -9.31 7.63 -0.94
CA ARG A 27 -8.03 7.71 -1.61
C ARG A 27 -7.17 8.82 -1.04
N PHE A 28 -5.93 8.49 -0.73
CA PHE A 28 -4.92 9.44 -0.29
C PHE A 28 -3.75 9.32 -1.25
N SER A 29 -3.17 10.44 -1.66
CA SER A 29 -2.07 10.41 -2.61
C SER A 29 -1.03 11.48 -2.33
N TYR A 30 0.20 11.19 -2.70
CA TYR A 30 1.30 12.12 -2.66
C TYR A 30 2.22 11.80 -3.83
N LYS A 31 2.27 12.69 -4.83
CA LYS A 31 3.08 12.51 -6.05
C LYS A 31 2.82 11.16 -6.70
N GLU A 32 3.83 10.29 -6.80
CA GLU A 32 3.71 9.01 -7.50
C GLU A 32 3.02 7.92 -6.68
N LEU A 33 2.76 8.16 -5.41
CA LEU A 33 2.20 7.15 -4.52
C LEU A 33 0.74 7.46 -4.18
N ALA A 34 -0.10 6.42 -4.17
CA ALA A 34 -1.49 6.55 -3.73
C ALA A 34 -1.87 5.33 -2.90
N ILE A 35 -2.74 5.55 -1.92
CA ILE A 35 -3.26 4.49 -1.07
C ILE A 35 -4.77 4.67 -0.96
N ILE A 36 -5.52 3.58 -1.20
CA ILE A 36 -6.95 3.54 -0.91
C ILE A 36 -7.12 2.77 0.38
N SER A 37 -7.90 3.31 1.31
CA SER A 37 -8.09 2.69 2.62
C SER A 37 -9.56 2.71 3.04
N LEU A 38 -10.01 1.62 3.65
CA LEU A 38 -11.37 1.50 4.15
C LEU A 38 -11.33 0.85 5.52
N GLN A 39 -11.94 1.50 6.51
CA GLN A 39 -12.08 0.90 7.84
C GLN A 39 -13.10 -0.23 7.80
N LYS A 40 -12.74 -1.36 8.39
CA LYS A 40 -13.61 -2.54 8.42
C LYS A 40 -13.37 -3.28 9.74
N GLU A 41 -14.16 -2.92 10.74
CA GLU A 41 -13.95 -3.36 12.12
C GLU A 41 -14.00 -4.86 12.36
N ASP A 42 -14.70 -5.60 11.51
CA ASP A 42 -14.83 -7.05 11.66
C ASP A 42 -13.61 -7.84 11.15
N LEU A 43 -12.57 -7.15 10.67
CA LEU A 43 -11.36 -7.82 10.23
C LEU A 43 -10.51 -8.26 11.42
N PRO A 44 -9.94 -9.47 11.39
CA PRO A 44 -9.03 -9.93 12.44
C PRO A 44 -7.70 -9.18 12.41
N ALA A 45 -7.33 -8.65 11.24
CA ALA A 45 -6.10 -7.88 11.08
C ALA A 45 -6.26 -7.02 9.82
N ARG A 46 -5.44 -5.97 9.71
CA ARG A 46 -5.46 -5.15 8.51
C ARG A 46 -5.02 -5.98 7.30
N LYS A 47 -5.57 -5.64 6.15
CA LYS A 47 -5.21 -6.27 4.88
C LYS A 47 -4.56 -5.24 3.97
N VAL A 48 -3.46 -5.61 3.35
CA VAL A 48 -2.69 -4.69 2.48
C VAL A 48 -2.34 -5.40 1.18
N GLY A 49 -2.62 -4.73 0.07
CA GLY A 49 -2.22 -5.18 -1.25
C GLY A 49 -1.40 -4.11 -1.94
N VAL A 50 -0.70 -4.49 -2.98
CA VAL A 50 0.07 -3.54 -3.81
C VAL A 50 -0.34 -3.73 -5.25
N SER A 51 -0.37 -2.64 -6.01
CA SER A 51 -0.79 -2.67 -7.40
C SER A 51 0.09 -1.77 -8.26
N VAL A 52 0.48 -2.28 -9.42
CA VAL A 52 1.25 -1.52 -10.39
C VAL A 52 0.65 -1.79 -11.77
N SER A 53 0.30 -0.72 -12.49
CA SER A 53 -0.40 -0.82 -13.77
C SER A 53 0.46 -1.39 -14.90
N LYS A 54 -0.13 -2.27 -15.70
CA LYS A 54 0.50 -2.77 -16.92
C LYS A 54 0.70 -1.66 -17.94
N LYS A 55 -0.11 -0.62 -17.89
CA LYS A 55 0.03 0.52 -18.80
C LYS A 55 1.30 1.31 -18.50
N LEU A 56 1.69 1.38 -17.24
CA LEU A 56 2.89 2.12 -16.82
C LEU A 56 4.16 1.29 -16.98
N PHE A 57 4.09 -0.01 -16.67
CA PHE A 57 5.23 -0.92 -16.78
C PHE A 57 4.81 -2.16 -17.56
N LYS A 58 5.18 -2.22 -18.82
CA LYS A 58 4.81 -3.34 -19.68
C LYS A 58 5.52 -4.64 -19.31
N LYS A 59 6.75 -4.54 -18.81
CA LYS A 59 7.51 -5.72 -18.41
C LYS A 59 7.11 -6.19 -17.03
N ALA A 60 6.80 -7.48 -16.92
CA ALA A 60 6.43 -8.08 -15.64
C ALA A 60 7.54 -7.95 -14.59
N VAL A 61 8.80 -8.04 -15.01
CA VAL A 61 9.94 -7.92 -14.11
C VAL A 61 9.97 -6.54 -13.45
N ASP A 62 9.64 -5.49 -14.20
CA ASP A 62 9.60 -4.14 -13.67
C ASP A 62 8.46 -3.96 -12.68
N ARG A 63 7.26 -4.47 -13.04
CA ARG A 63 6.11 -4.42 -12.13
C ARG A 63 6.40 -5.15 -10.83
N ASN A 64 7.00 -6.32 -10.92
CA ASN A 64 7.31 -7.12 -9.74
C ASN A 64 8.33 -6.43 -8.85
N ARG A 65 9.30 -5.75 -9.44
CA ARG A 65 10.28 -4.97 -8.70
C ARG A 65 9.62 -3.84 -7.91
N VAL A 66 8.73 -3.08 -8.56
CA VAL A 66 8.03 -1.98 -7.91
C VAL A 66 7.12 -2.51 -6.79
N LYS A 67 6.37 -3.59 -7.06
CA LYS A 67 5.53 -4.22 -6.04
C LYS A 67 6.34 -4.65 -4.82
N ARG A 68 7.52 -5.21 -5.06
CA ARG A 68 8.41 -5.63 -3.97
C ARG A 68 8.82 -4.45 -3.12
N LEU A 69 9.17 -3.33 -3.75
CA LEU A 69 9.57 -2.12 -3.03
C LEU A 69 8.40 -1.56 -2.20
N LEU A 70 7.19 -1.61 -2.74
CA LEU A 70 5.99 -1.18 -2.01
C LEU A 70 5.75 -2.06 -0.78
N ARG A 71 5.87 -3.39 -0.93
CA ARG A 71 5.71 -4.31 0.19
C ARG A 71 6.76 -4.10 1.26
N GLU A 72 8.02 -3.88 0.84
CA GLU A 72 9.11 -3.62 1.79
C GLU A 72 8.88 -2.34 2.56
N THR A 73 8.39 -1.29 1.90
CA THR A 73 8.08 -0.04 2.55
C THR A 73 7.02 -0.23 3.63
N TYR A 74 5.95 -0.97 3.30
CA TYR A 74 4.92 -1.30 4.29
C TYR A 74 5.50 -2.12 5.43
N ARG A 75 6.25 -3.17 5.11
CA ARG A 75 6.81 -4.07 6.11
C ARG A 75 7.67 -3.35 7.13
N LEU A 76 8.48 -2.42 6.65
CA LEU A 76 9.42 -1.68 7.51
C LEU A 76 8.76 -0.53 8.27
N ASN A 77 7.55 -0.15 7.89
CA ASN A 77 6.86 0.99 8.49
C ASN A 77 5.47 0.61 9.04
N LYS A 78 5.31 -0.63 9.50
CA LYS A 78 4.03 -1.09 10.05
C LYS A 78 3.46 -0.22 11.17
N PRO A 79 4.25 0.17 12.19
CA PRO A 79 3.70 1.01 13.25
C PRO A 79 3.11 2.31 12.72
N LEU A 80 3.79 2.97 11.79
CA LEU A 80 3.29 4.20 11.18
C LEU A 80 2.05 3.92 10.35
N PHE A 81 2.05 2.80 9.60
CA PHE A 81 0.90 2.42 8.78
C PHE A 81 -0.35 2.20 9.64
N ILE A 82 -0.20 1.48 10.74
CA ILE A 82 -1.29 1.21 11.68
C ILE A 82 -1.82 2.51 12.26
N LYS A 83 -0.91 3.38 12.68
CA LYS A 83 -1.27 4.68 13.25
C LYS A 83 -2.04 5.54 12.24
N THR A 84 -1.65 5.48 10.97
CA THR A 84 -2.23 6.32 9.92
C THR A 84 -3.54 5.76 9.37
N PHE A 85 -3.60 4.46 9.12
CA PHE A 85 -4.72 3.83 8.42
C PHE A 85 -5.57 2.90 9.28
N GLY A 86 -5.09 2.53 10.47
CA GLY A 86 -5.83 1.69 11.39
C GLY A 86 -5.48 0.22 11.31
N GLU A 87 -5.73 -0.49 12.42
CA GLU A 87 -5.44 -1.92 12.51
C GLU A 87 -6.45 -2.79 11.79
N ASN A 88 -7.70 -2.32 11.73
CA ASN A 88 -8.80 -3.05 11.12
C ASN A 88 -9.22 -2.34 9.85
N SER A 89 -8.43 -2.50 8.80
CA SER A 89 -8.65 -1.79 7.55
C SER A 89 -8.25 -2.61 6.33
N LEU A 90 -8.89 -2.30 5.20
CA LEU A 90 -8.52 -2.81 3.89
C LEU A 90 -7.73 -1.71 3.21
N ASN A 91 -6.60 -2.05 2.59
CA ASN A 91 -5.72 -1.05 1.98
C ASN A 91 -5.11 -1.56 0.68
N MET A 92 -4.95 -0.67 -0.30
CA MET A 92 -4.26 -0.96 -1.55
C MET A 92 -3.28 0.17 -1.83
N ILE A 93 -2.01 -0.17 -2.03
CA ILE A 93 -0.96 0.80 -2.33
C ILE A 93 -0.66 0.76 -3.82
N PHE A 94 -0.68 1.93 -4.46
CA PHE A 94 -0.44 2.09 -5.90
C PHE A 94 0.78 2.93 -6.16
N TYR A 95 1.56 2.54 -7.17
CA TYR A 95 2.59 3.40 -7.72
C TYR A 95 2.11 3.90 -9.08
N ARG A 96 2.06 5.21 -9.27
CA ARG A 96 1.38 5.83 -10.41
C ARG A 96 2.31 6.48 -11.43
N SER A 97 3.57 6.13 -11.45
CA SER A 97 4.53 6.67 -12.41
C SER A 97 5.05 5.58 -13.33
N ALA A 98 5.36 5.95 -14.57
CA ALA A 98 6.01 5.04 -15.51
C ALA A 98 7.52 4.97 -15.29
N LYS A 99 8.05 5.82 -14.42
CA LYS A 99 9.47 5.87 -14.10
C LYS A 99 9.78 4.89 -12.98
N LEU A 100 10.74 3.98 -13.20
CA LEU A 100 11.16 3.04 -12.16
C LEU A 100 11.79 3.80 -10.99
N PRO A 101 11.39 3.49 -9.76
CA PRO A 101 12.05 4.05 -8.59
C PRO A 101 13.49 3.52 -8.50
N LYS A 102 14.40 4.38 -8.08
CA LYS A 102 15.81 4.01 -8.00
C LYS A 102 16.06 2.98 -6.89
N ASN A 103 15.37 3.14 -5.77
CA ASN A 103 15.56 2.28 -4.60
C ASN A 103 14.37 2.42 -3.67
N MET A 104 14.41 1.67 -2.57
CA MET A 104 13.34 1.69 -1.58
C MET A 104 13.23 3.05 -0.89
N ALA A 105 14.34 3.74 -0.67
CA ALA A 105 14.34 5.02 0.02
C ALA A 105 13.48 6.05 -0.71
N GLU A 106 13.46 6.01 -2.03
CA GLU A 106 12.62 6.91 -2.84
C GLU A 106 11.14 6.68 -2.57
N ILE A 107 10.71 5.41 -2.56
CA ILE A 107 9.31 5.06 -2.27
C ILE A 107 8.98 5.33 -0.81
N GLU A 108 9.90 5.00 0.10
CA GLU A 108 9.68 5.24 1.52
C GLU A 108 9.47 6.72 1.82
N SER A 109 10.24 7.59 1.17
CA SER A 109 10.08 9.03 1.32
C SER A 109 8.68 9.48 0.92
N LEU A 110 8.17 8.96 -0.20
CA LEU A 110 6.80 9.26 -0.65
C LEU A 110 5.76 8.76 0.35
N PHE A 111 5.97 7.57 0.88
CA PHE A 111 5.07 6.98 1.86
C PHE A 111 5.02 7.80 3.14
N LEU A 112 6.17 8.21 3.64
CA LEU A 112 6.25 9.03 4.86
C LEU A 112 5.53 10.36 4.67
N LYS A 113 5.71 10.99 3.52
CA LYS A 113 5.04 12.25 3.21
C LYS A 113 3.54 12.08 3.06
N LEU A 114 3.10 10.99 2.45
CA LEU A 114 1.67 10.70 2.31
C LEU A 114 1.02 10.53 3.68
N CYS A 115 1.67 9.78 4.57
CA CYS A 115 1.16 9.58 5.93
C CYS A 115 1.10 10.90 6.70
N GLU A 116 2.14 11.72 6.55
CA GLU A 116 2.20 13.03 7.20
C GLU A 116 1.04 13.92 6.75
N GLU A 117 0.78 13.96 5.44
CA GLU A 117 -0.32 14.78 4.91
C GLU A 117 -1.67 14.28 5.37
N LYS A 118 -1.86 12.95 5.43
CA LYS A 118 -3.12 12.39 5.90
C LYS A 118 -3.39 12.77 7.35
N THR A 119 -2.38 12.72 8.20
CA THR A 119 -2.56 13.05 9.61
C THR A 119 -2.71 14.54 9.85
N SER A 120 -2.33 15.37 8.89
CA SER A 120 -2.50 16.82 8.97
C SER A 120 -3.88 17.29 8.56
N LEU A 121 -4.66 16.43 7.91
CA LEU A 121 -6.01 16.77 7.49
C LEU A 121 -6.95 16.85 8.69
N PRO A 122 -7.84 17.84 8.73
CA PRO A 122 -8.81 17.95 9.82
C PRO A 122 -9.84 16.82 9.82
#